data_6eee0c2d9b4371e71fa9fd293ccdec75
#
_entry.id   6eee0c2d9b4371e71fa9fd293ccdec75
#
_cell.length_a   1.000
_cell.length_b   1.000
_cell.length_c   1.000
_cell.angle_alpha   90.00
_cell.angle_beta   90.00
_cell.angle_gamma   90.00
#
_symmetry.space_group_name_H-M   'P 1'
#
loop_
_entity.id
_entity.type
_entity.pdbx_description
1 polymer ?
#
loop_
_entity_poly.entity_id
_entity_poly.type
_entity_poly.pdbx_seq_one_letter_code
_entity_poly.pdbx_strand_id
1 'polypeptide(L)'
;MKTIIIKEPGKFEIAEAPKPVPAENDILIEMKYMALCNQHDWKVNKGLYKDLAYLEYGIPGFPGHEGAGIVVDKGAAVKNWSVGDRVALSGLGGPPLYAEYVTRQSDAVARVDSSVPLENVAMAELLGCVYRACTKYPDYRDKSVLVSGAGPGGLAAVQICKALGAAEVTATDVRPNRLELARVLGANSVLDVSDPDAVNRLKRDGVDVVVECSGNKTAYRNAIDIARDAIVIFAYSEGSLEIPLWPLFDHELTIYNSKWLTTADLQSVVDLIAAGKIRTDDMISGRVKFEGYTEAVKLVGEGDAIKIVMMP
;
A
#
# COMPACT_ATOMS: atom_id res chain seq x y z
N MET A 1 -0.80 27.95 4.29
CA MET A 1 -1.34 26.71 3.71
C MET A 1 -1.98 25.86 4.79
N LYS A 2 -3.04 25.14 4.44
CA LYS A 2 -3.66 24.20 5.38
C LYS A 2 -2.83 22.91 5.49
N THR A 3 -2.82 22.33 6.68
CA THR A 3 -2.19 21.04 6.98
C THR A 3 -2.91 20.36 8.14
N ILE A 4 -2.88 19.02 8.17
CA ILE A 4 -3.32 18.23 9.32
C ILE A 4 -2.20 18.16 10.33
N ILE A 5 -2.51 18.34 11.60
CA ILE A 5 -1.58 18.11 12.73
C ILE A 5 -2.27 17.17 13.73
N ILE A 6 -1.66 16.01 13.94
CA ILE A 6 -2.07 15.09 15.01
C ILE A 6 -1.37 15.52 16.30
N LYS A 7 -2.12 16.00 17.28
CA LYS A 7 -1.58 16.46 18.57
C LYS A 7 -1.27 15.29 19.52
N GLU A 8 -2.16 14.33 19.55
CA GLU A 8 -2.11 13.11 20.33
C GLU A 8 -3.11 12.09 19.76
N PRO A 9 -3.12 10.84 20.20
CA PRO A 9 -4.08 9.85 19.71
C PRO A 9 -5.52 10.35 19.73
N GLY A 10 -6.19 10.25 18.59
CA GLY A 10 -7.58 10.67 18.41
C GLY A 10 -7.82 12.19 18.37
N LYS A 11 -6.78 13.01 18.47
CA LYS A 11 -6.90 14.48 18.41
C LYS A 11 -6.09 15.05 17.26
N PHE A 12 -6.78 15.55 16.26
CA PHE A 12 -6.18 16.26 15.13
C PHE A 12 -6.76 17.67 15.02
N GLU A 13 -6.05 18.53 14.34
CA GLU A 13 -6.55 19.84 13.93
C GLU A 13 -6.12 20.13 12.50
N ILE A 14 -6.89 20.97 11.81
CA ILE A 14 -6.47 21.61 10.57
C ILE A 14 -5.86 22.94 10.95
N ALA A 15 -4.54 23.07 10.69
CA ALA A 15 -3.79 24.27 11.07
C ALA A 15 -3.30 25.02 9.84
N GLU A 16 -3.02 26.30 10.01
CA GLU A 16 -2.31 27.12 9.03
C GLU A 16 -0.81 27.01 9.29
N ALA A 17 -0.04 26.70 8.23
CA ALA A 17 1.40 26.68 8.24
C ALA A 17 1.98 27.53 7.08
N PRO A 18 3.21 28.03 7.18
CA PRO A 18 3.88 28.66 6.04
C PRO A 18 3.97 27.71 4.85
N LYS A 19 3.75 28.22 3.63
CA LYS A 19 4.03 27.46 2.40
C LYS A 19 5.54 27.19 2.33
N PRO A 20 5.98 25.93 2.17
CA PRO A 20 7.41 25.64 2.13
C PRO A 20 8.08 26.19 0.85
N VAL A 21 9.37 26.45 0.96
CA VAL A 21 10.22 26.87 -0.18
C VAL A 21 11.12 25.68 -0.52
N PRO A 22 11.22 25.27 -1.79
CA PRO A 22 12.05 24.14 -2.18
C PRO A 22 13.54 24.47 -1.97
N ALA A 23 14.29 23.52 -1.40
CA ALA A 23 15.75 23.60 -1.35
C ALA A 23 16.35 23.42 -2.75
N GLU A 24 17.66 23.55 -2.90
CA GLU A 24 18.35 23.57 -4.20
C GLU A 24 18.03 22.35 -5.08
N ASN A 25 17.88 21.15 -4.49
CA ASN A 25 17.61 19.88 -5.17
C ASN A 25 16.16 19.42 -5.04
N ASP A 26 15.28 20.23 -4.43
CA ASP A 26 13.91 19.87 -4.16
C ASP A 26 12.94 20.43 -5.20
N ILE A 27 11.78 19.80 -5.31
CA ILE A 27 10.59 20.32 -5.98
C ILE A 27 9.53 20.68 -4.95
N LEU A 28 8.76 21.72 -5.21
CA LEU A 28 7.56 22.06 -4.45
C LEU A 28 6.33 21.51 -5.18
N ILE A 29 5.53 20.79 -4.48
CA ILE A 29 4.37 20.08 -5.02
C ILE A 29 3.10 20.62 -4.36
N GLU A 30 2.12 21.00 -5.18
CA GLU A 30 0.75 21.22 -4.76
C GLU A 30 0.05 19.87 -4.68
N MET A 31 -0.33 19.45 -3.49
CA MET A 31 -1.01 18.18 -3.27
C MET A 31 -2.44 18.25 -3.79
N LYS A 32 -2.85 17.27 -4.58
CA LYS A 32 -4.19 17.16 -5.13
C LYS A 32 -4.98 16.03 -4.47
N TYR A 33 -4.33 14.90 -4.24
CA TYR A 33 -4.91 13.71 -3.65
C TYR A 33 -3.92 13.04 -2.69
N MET A 34 -4.41 12.56 -1.58
CA MET A 34 -3.68 11.75 -0.61
C MET A 34 -4.51 10.51 -0.30
N ALA A 35 -3.87 9.39 -0.02
CA ALA A 35 -4.59 8.20 0.40
C ALA A 35 -4.28 7.89 1.87
N LEU A 36 -5.30 7.45 2.62
CA LEU A 36 -5.12 7.03 3.99
C LEU A 36 -4.51 5.63 4.03
N CYS A 37 -3.51 5.44 4.89
CA CYS A 37 -2.95 4.12 5.18
C CYS A 37 -3.80 3.41 6.24
N ASN A 38 -4.43 2.30 5.85
CA ASN A 38 -5.33 1.54 6.72
C ASN A 38 -4.70 1.11 8.03
N GLN A 39 -3.40 0.89 8.05
CA GLN A 39 -2.68 0.44 9.23
C GLN A 39 -2.01 1.60 9.98
N HIS A 40 -1.27 2.46 9.28
CA HIS A 40 -0.47 3.50 9.93
C HIS A 40 -1.36 4.60 10.52
N ASP A 41 -2.28 5.17 9.72
CA ASP A 41 -3.22 6.20 10.21
C ASP A 41 -4.06 5.69 11.38
N TRP A 42 -4.58 4.45 11.27
CA TRP A 42 -5.35 3.83 12.33
C TRP A 42 -4.55 3.66 13.62
N LYS A 43 -3.33 3.10 13.53
CA LYS A 43 -2.47 2.87 14.70
C LYS A 43 -2.04 4.16 15.37
N VAL A 44 -1.68 5.19 14.59
CA VAL A 44 -1.36 6.53 15.10
C VAL A 44 -2.56 7.12 15.83
N ASN A 45 -3.74 7.07 15.20
CA ASN A 45 -4.97 7.65 15.75
C ASN A 45 -5.42 6.95 17.05
N LYS A 46 -5.15 5.65 17.17
CA LYS A 46 -5.48 4.85 18.37
C LYS A 46 -4.35 4.79 19.41
N GLY A 47 -3.19 5.37 19.13
CA GLY A 47 -2.03 5.27 20.04
C GLY A 47 -1.51 3.84 20.19
N LEU A 48 -1.61 3.02 19.15
CA LEU A 48 -1.27 1.60 19.20
C LEU A 48 0.20 1.31 18.89
N TYR A 49 1.00 2.31 18.49
CA TYR A 49 2.43 2.13 18.32
C TYR A 49 3.12 2.05 19.67
N LYS A 50 3.82 0.96 19.91
CA LYS A 50 4.66 0.77 21.11
C LYS A 50 6.03 1.43 20.96
N ASP A 51 6.54 1.52 19.75
CA ASP A 51 7.80 2.17 19.44
C ASP A 51 7.54 3.63 19.06
N LEU A 52 7.95 4.53 19.96
CA LEU A 52 7.77 5.98 19.80
C LEU A 52 8.64 6.59 18.69
N ALA A 53 9.63 5.86 18.17
CA ALA A 53 10.51 6.34 17.09
C ALA A 53 9.77 6.65 15.76
N TYR A 54 8.55 6.16 15.60
CA TYR A 54 7.70 6.41 14.43
C TYR A 54 6.57 7.42 14.69
N LEU A 55 6.53 8.04 15.87
CA LEU A 55 5.48 8.98 16.26
C LEU A 55 5.99 10.42 16.14
N GLU A 56 5.44 11.15 15.21
CA GLU A 56 5.77 12.55 14.92
C GLU A 56 4.58 13.46 15.26
N TYR A 57 3.99 13.28 16.44
CA TYR A 57 2.91 14.14 16.91
C TYR A 57 3.35 15.61 16.95
N GLY A 58 2.48 16.48 16.45
CA GLY A 58 2.75 17.91 16.32
C GLY A 58 3.43 18.30 15.01
N ILE A 59 3.94 17.35 14.23
CA ILE A 59 4.55 17.61 12.92
C ILE A 59 3.45 17.84 11.86
N PRO A 60 3.50 18.95 11.09
CA PRO A 60 2.57 19.20 10.00
C PRO A 60 2.59 18.08 8.96
N GLY A 61 1.40 17.62 8.56
CA GLY A 61 1.22 16.59 7.55
C GLY A 61 1.32 15.14 8.03
N PHE A 62 1.81 14.89 9.25
CA PHE A 62 1.87 13.54 9.83
C PHE A 62 0.45 12.99 10.07
N PRO A 63 0.18 11.71 9.78
CA PRO A 63 1.06 10.63 9.33
C PRO A 63 1.07 10.37 7.81
N GLY A 64 0.71 11.34 6.99
CA GLY A 64 0.55 11.19 5.54
C GLY A 64 1.82 10.74 4.82
N HIS A 65 1.71 9.68 4.02
CA HIS A 65 2.85 9.14 3.25
C HIS A 65 2.45 8.58 1.88
N GLU A 66 1.19 8.68 1.48
CA GLU A 66 0.67 8.27 0.18
C GLU A 66 0.02 9.49 -0.50
N GLY A 67 0.39 9.83 -1.74
CA GLY A 67 -0.26 10.96 -2.41
C GLY A 67 0.19 11.23 -3.83
N ALA A 68 -0.49 12.20 -4.45
CA ALA A 68 -0.23 12.69 -5.80
C ALA A 68 -0.48 14.20 -5.90
N GLY A 69 0.29 14.86 -6.76
CA GLY A 69 0.19 16.31 -6.92
C GLY A 69 0.83 16.84 -8.19
N ILE A 70 0.99 18.15 -8.23
CA ILE A 70 1.55 18.88 -9.37
C ILE A 70 2.75 19.71 -8.90
N VAL A 71 3.85 19.66 -9.61
CA VAL A 71 5.02 20.49 -9.36
C VAL A 71 4.65 21.96 -9.64
N VAL A 72 4.84 22.84 -8.65
CA VAL A 72 4.51 24.26 -8.75
C VAL A 72 5.73 25.18 -8.61
N ASP A 73 6.86 24.65 -8.10
CA ASP A 73 8.14 25.34 -8.02
C ASP A 73 9.27 24.31 -7.89
N LYS A 74 10.52 24.75 -8.07
CA LYS A 74 11.69 23.87 -7.97
C LYS A 74 12.96 24.63 -7.61
N GLY A 75 13.86 23.95 -6.94
CA GLY A 75 15.20 24.45 -6.64
C GLY A 75 16.08 24.61 -7.88
N ALA A 76 17.10 25.43 -7.79
CA ALA A 76 17.94 25.84 -8.92
C ALA A 76 18.73 24.68 -9.57
N ALA A 77 19.07 23.64 -8.80
CA ALA A 77 19.79 22.46 -9.31
C ALA A 77 18.88 21.46 -10.04
N VAL A 78 17.55 21.53 -9.87
CA VAL A 78 16.61 20.58 -10.45
C VAL A 78 16.47 20.80 -11.96
N LYS A 79 16.87 19.81 -12.78
CA LYS A 79 16.83 19.86 -14.25
C LYS A 79 15.79 18.95 -14.88
N ASN A 80 15.41 17.86 -14.20
CA ASN A 80 14.54 16.79 -14.69
C ASN A 80 13.05 17.03 -14.45
N TRP A 81 12.67 18.13 -13.81
CA TRP A 81 11.28 18.49 -13.52
C TRP A 81 10.95 19.91 -14.01
N SER A 82 9.70 20.10 -14.40
CA SER A 82 9.12 21.38 -14.81
C SER A 82 7.87 21.68 -13.98
N VAL A 83 7.56 22.97 -13.81
CA VAL A 83 6.27 23.41 -13.26
C VAL A 83 5.15 22.88 -14.16
N GLY A 84 4.13 22.29 -13.55
CA GLY A 84 3.04 21.59 -14.22
C GLY A 84 3.23 20.07 -14.34
N ASP A 85 4.43 19.53 -14.11
CA ASP A 85 4.64 18.09 -14.09
C ASP A 85 3.81 17.42 -12.98
N ARG A 86 3.26 16.26 -13.29
CA ARG A 86 2.41 15.47 -12.40
C ARG A 86 3.22 14.38 -11.74
N VAL A 87 3.02 14.19 -10.44
CA VAL A 87 3.85 13.28 -9.63
C VAL A 87 3.03 12.44 -8.67
N ALA A 88 3.47 11.19 -8.47
CA ALA A 88 3.07 10.36 -7.35
C ALA A 88 4.18 10.38 -6.29
N LEU A 89 3.77 10.37 -5.01
CA LEU A 89 4.65 10.54 -3.87
C LEU A 89 4.51 9.39 -2.87
N SER A 90 5.61 9.15 -2.17
CA SER A 90 5.64 8.30 -0.97
C SER A 90 6.14 9.11 0.23
N GLY A 91 6.29 8.45 1.39
CA GLY A 91 6.94 9.03 2.57
C GLY A 91 8.44 9.31 2.41
N LEU A 92 9.05 8.95 1.27
CA LEU A 92 10.48 9.15 1.02
C LEU A 92 10.79 10.59 0.61
N GLY A 93 11.98 11.08 0.97
CA GLY A 93 12.60 12.28 0.42
C GLY A 93 11.99 13.61 0.84
N GLY A 94 11.24 13.68 1.96
CA GLY A 94 10.72 14.94 2.47
C GLY A 94 9.69 14.79 3.59
N PRO A 95 9.00 15.88 3.96
CA PRO A 95 8.07 15.91 5.09
C PRO A 95 6.80 15.09 4.83
N PRO A 96 6.00 14.78 5.88
CA PRO A 96 4.71 14.11 5.74
C PRO A 96 3.73 14.85 4.80
N LEU A 97 2.74 14.12 4.23
CA LEU A 97 2.01 14.55 3.05
C LEU A 97 0.65 15.23 3.30
N TYR A 98 0.05 15.18 4.52
CA TYR A 98 -1.28 15.75 4.74
C TYR A 98 -1.23 17.27 4.87
N ALA A 99 -0.84 17.94 3.77
CA ALA A 99 -0.75 19.38 3.63
C ALA A 99 -1.12 19.81 2.19
N GLU A 100 -1.50 21.07 1.97
CA GLU A 100 -1.75 21.61 0.62
C GLU A 100 -0.49 21.64 -0.26
N TYR A 101 0.69 21.85 0.35
CA TYR A 101 1.98 21.90 -0.33
C TYR A 101 3.04 21.15 0.45
N VAL A 102 3.89 20.41 -0.26
CA VAL A 102 5.04 19.72 0.32
C VAL A 102 6.27 19.87 -0.57
N THR A 103 7.45 19.84 0.03
CA THR A 103 8.69 19.68 -0.72
C THR A 103 9.08 18.21 -0.80
N ARG A 104 9.79 17.85 -1.86
CA ARG A 104 10.39 16.52 -2.06
C ARG A 104 11.71 16.64 -2.77
N GLN A 105 12.67 15.80 -2.36
CA GLN A 105 13.85 15.57 -3.18
C GLN A 105 13.43 15.17 -4.59
N SER A 106 14.04 15.75 -5.60
CA SER A 106 13.60 15.61 -6.99
C SER A 106 13.75 14.20 -7.59
N ASP A 107 14.50 13.32 -6.92
CA ASP A 107 14.67 11.90 -7.24
C ASP A 107 13.77 10.94 -6.41
N ALA A 108 12.97 11.48 -5.49
CA ALA A 108 12.12 10.70 -4.59
C ALA A 108 10.62 10.67 -5.01
N VAL A 109 10.31 11.02 -6.25
CA VAL A 109 8.96 11.05 -6.80
C VAL A 109 8.87 10.30 -8.14
N ALA A 110 7.69 9.78 -8.45
CA ALA A 110 7.41 9.13 -9.74
C ALA A 110 6.65 10.07 -10.68
N ARG A 111 6.99 10.04 -11.99
CA ARG A 111 6.31 10.81 -13.02
C ARG A 111 4.97 10.17 -13.38
N VAL A 112 3.92 10.97 -13.46
CA VAL A 112 2.58 10.53 -13.84
C VAL A 112 2.23 11.08 -15.22
N ASP A 113 1.89 10.20 -16.16
CA ASP A 113 1.43 10.58 -17.48
C ASP A 113 0.14 11.41 -17.42
N SER A 114 -0.03 12.34 -18.34
CA SER A 114 -1.19 13.23 -18.40
C SER A 114 -2.52 12.50 -18.61
N SER A 115 -2.51 11.33 -19.22
CA SER A 115 -3.69 10.50 -19.45
C SER A 115 -4.21 9.79 -18.18
N VAL A 116 -3.37 9.63 -17.15
CA VAL A 116 -3.74 8.95 -15.89
C VAL A 116 -4.39 9.93 -14.92
N PRO A 117 -5.61 9.71 -14.42
CA PRO A 117 -6.17 10.53 -13.34
C PRO A 117 -5.26 10.55 -12.11
N LEU A 118 -4.93 11.74 -11.57
CA LEU A 118 -4.04 11.85 -10.40
C LEU A 118 -4.59 11.10 -9.17
N GLU A 119 -5.89 11.04 -9.04
CA GLU A 119 -6.55 10.30 -7.96
C GLU A 119 -6.16 8.81 -7.98
N ASN A 120 -6.02 8.22 -9.18
CA ASN A 120 -5.69 6.81 -9.35
C ASN A 120 -4.27 6.45 -8.87
N VAL A 121 -3.38 7.43 -8.81
CA VAL A 121 -2.01 7.22 -8.30
C VAL A 121 -1.81 7.71 -6.86
N ALA A 122 -2.88 8.19 -6.20
CA ALA A 122 -2.77 8.64 -4.80
C ALA A 122 -2.31 7.52 -3.84
N MET A 123 -2.66 6.26 -4.14
CA MET A 123 -2.25 5.07 -3.37
C MET A 123 -1.03 4.33 -3.96
N ALA A 124 -0.27 4.96 -4.86
CA ALA A 124 0.86 4.31 -5.53
C ALA A 124 1.96 3.87 -4.55
N GLU A 125 2.07 4.51 -3.39
CA GLU A 125 2.99 4.10 -2.34
C GLU A 125 2.68 2.68 -1.85
N LEU A 126 1.44 2.40 -1.46
CA LEU A 126 1.00 1.05 -1.07
C LEU A 126 1.28 0.03 -2.17
N LEU A 127 0.92 0.37 -3.41
CA LEU A 127 1.15 -0.52 -4.57
C LEU A 127 2.64 -0.79 -4.79
N GLY A 128 3.49 0.22 -4.62
CA GLY A 128 4.94 0.09 -4.72
C GLY A 128 5.53 -0.81 -3.64
N CYS A 129 5.02 -0.74 -2.41
CA CYS A 129 5.40 -1.65 -1.32
C CYS A 129 5.02 -3.10 -1.64
N VAL A 130 3.83 -3.34 -2.17
CA VAL A 130 3.38 -4.68 -2.59
C VAL A 130 4.19 -5.17 -3.80
N TYR A 131 4.43 -4.31 -4.80
CA TYR A 131 5.23 -4.63 -5.98
C TYR A 131 6.64 -5.06 -5.58
N ARG A 132 7.29 -4.28 -4.71
CA ARG A 132 8.61 -4.63 -4.17
C ARG A 132 8.62 -5.98 -3.46
N ALA A 133 7.57 -6.30 -2.70
CA ALA A 133 7.45 -7.60 -2.05
C ALA A 133 7.34 -8.71 -3.10
N CYS A 134 6.42 -8.58 -4.05
CA CYS A 134 6.19 -9.59 -5.07
C CYS A 134 7.42 -9.80 -5.98
N THR A 135 8.12 -8.73 -6.39
CA THR A 135 9.30 -8.84 -7.27
C THR A 135 10.54 -9.48 -6.62
N LYS A 136 10.50 -9.78 -5.32
CA LYS A 136 11.53 -10.60 -4.68
C LYS A 136 11.46 -12.08 -5.09
N TYR A 137 10.27 -12.57 -5.42
CA TYR A 137 10.12 -13.88 -6.03
C TYR A 137 10.47 -13.76 -7.53
N PRO A 138 11.35 -14.63 -8.06
CA PRO A 138 12.02 -14.37 -9.33
C PRO A 138 11.13 -14.50 -10.57
N ASP A 139 10.16 -15.42 -10.58
CA ASP A 139 9.36 -15.70 -11.78
C ASP A 139 7.99 -16.28 -11.45
N TYR A 140 6.95 -15.52 -11.79
CA TYR A 140 5.55 -15.93 -11.61
C TYR A 140 4.95 -16.67 -12.81
N ARG A 141 5.67 -16.80 -13.93
CA ARG A 141 5.14 -17.47 -15.13
C ARG A 141 4.81 -18.93 -14.81
N ASP A 142 3.64 -19.35 -15.24
CA ASP A 142 3.09 -20.70 -15.02
C ASP A 142 2.85 -21.06 -13.54
N LYS A 143 2.96 -20.11 -12.62
CA LYS A 143 2.78 -20.33 -11.18
C LYS A 143 1.35 -20.13 -10.74
N SER A 144 0.93 -20.98 -9.80
CA SER A 144 -0.27 -20.83 -8.99
C SER A 144 0.06 -19.98 -7.75
N VAL A 145 -0.73 -18.93 -7.50
CA VAL A 145 -0.51 -17.96 -6.42
C VAL A 145 -1.72 -17.90 -5.51
N LEU A 146 -1.50 -18.00 -4.21
CA LEU A 146 -2.49 -17.67 -3.20
C LEU A 146 -2.17 -16.30 -2.60
N VAL A 147 -3.10 -15.36 -2.71
CA VAL A 147 -3.06 -14.10 -1.97
C VAL A 147 -3.86 -14.26 -0.68
N SER A 148 -3.18 -14.26 0.44
CA SER A 148 -3.76 -14.44 1.77
C SER A 148 -4.18 -13.08 2.35
N GLY A 149 -5.48 -12.82 2.42
CA GLY A 149 -6.09 -11.56 2.81
C GLY A 149 -6.36 -10.64 1.61
N ALA A 150 -7.63 -10.25 1.39
CA ALA A 150 -8.09 -9.35 0.33
C ALA A 150 -8.36 -7.91 0.85
N GLY A 151 -7.54 -7.43 1.77
CA GLY A 151 -7.45 -6.02 2.13
C GLY A 151 -6.75 -5.21 1.01
N PRO A 152 -6.48 -3.90 1.21
CA PRO A 152 -5.86 -3.06 0.17
C PRO A 152 -4.57 -3.65 -0.41
N GLY A 153 -3.69 -4.18 0.46
CA GLY A 153 -2.45 -4.83 0.02
C GLY A 153 -2.69 -6.12 -0.76
N GLY A 154 -3.66 -6.94 -0.34
CA GLY A 154 -4.00 -8.17 -1.06
C GLY A 154 -4.65 -7.91 -2.41
N LEU A 155 -5.55 -6.94 -2.50
CA LEU A 155 -6.17 -6.53 -3.78
C LEU A 155 -5.11 -5.97 -4.75
N ALA A 156 -4.09 -5.28 -4.23
CA ALA A 156 -2.92 -4.88 -5.01
C ALA A 156 -2.11 -6.10 -5.46
N ALA A 157 -1.85 -7.06 -4.54
CA ALA A 157 -1.08 -8.27 -4.84
C ALA A 157 -1.75 -9.14 -5.92
N VAL A 158 -3.09 -9.28 -5.91
CA VAL A 158 -3.84 -9.97 -6.97
C VAL A 158 -3.48 -9.40 -8.34
N GLN A 159 -3.58 -8.09 -8.51
CA GLN A 159 -3.32 -7.42 -9.79
C GLN A 159 -1.82 -7.49 -10.17
N ILE A 160 -0.94 -7.28 -9.20
CA ILE A 160 0.52 -7.31 -9.41
C ILE A 160 0.97 -8.72 -9.82
N CYS A 161 0.54 -9.78 -9.14
CA CYS A 161 0.89 -11.15 -9.51
C CYS A 161 0.39 -11.51 -10.92
N LYS A 162 -0.81 -11.07 -11.30
CA LYS A 162 -1.31 -11.19 -12.68
C LYS A 162 -0.43 -10.43 -13.67
N ALA A 163 -0.05 -9.19 -13.36
CA ALA A 163 0.82 -8.38 -14.21
C ALA A 163 2.23 -8.99 -14.36
N LEU A 164 2.73 -9.69 -13.33
CA LEU A 164 3.99 -10.43 -13.33
C LEU A 164 3.90 -11.80 -14.02
N GLY A 165 2.71 -12.20 -14.49
CA GLY A 165 2.54 -13.39 -15.31
C GLY A 165 2.05 -14.65 -14.59
N ALA A 166 1.55 -14.53 -13.35
CA ALA A 166 0.95 -15.68 -12.65
C ALA A 166 -0.17 -16.33 -13.47
N ALA A 167 -0.10 -17.65 -13.64
CA ALA A 167 -1.08 -18.42 -14.39
C ALA A 167 -2.44 -18.39 -13.68
N GLU A 168 -2.42 -18.64 -12.38
CA GLU A 168 -3.61 -18.66 -11.54
C GLU A 168 -3.37 -17.85 -10.25
N VAL A 169 -4.34 -16.99 -9.90
CA VAL A 169 -4.34 -16.24 -8.64
C VAL A 169 -5.63 -16.51 -7.89
N THR A 170 -5.50 -17.12 -6.73
CA THR A 170 -6.59 -17.32 -5.77
C THR A 170 -6.46 -16.30 -4.64
N ALA A 171 -7.53 -15.58 -4.30
CA ALA A 171 -7.55 -14.68 -3.16
C ALA A 171 -8.39 -15.24 -2.01
N THR A 172 -7.96 -15.00 -0.78
CA THR A 172 -8.70 -15.41 0.42
C THR A 172 -9.01 -14.23 1.33
N ASP A 173 -10.16 -14.23 1.94
CA ASP A 173 -10.56 -13.31 3.01
C ASP A 173 -11.73 -13.95 3.79
N VAL A 174 -12.13 -13.33 4.89
CA VAL A 174 -13.34 -13.69 5.67
C VAL A 174 -14.51 -12.74 5.33
N ARG A 175 -14.30 -11.72 4.53
CA ARG A 175 -15.30 -10.71 4.17
C ARG A 175 -15.77 -10.90 2.71
N PRO A 176 -17.07 -11.26 2.49
CA PRO A 176 -17.57 -11.55 1.14
C PRO A 176 -17.41 -10.40 0.13
N ASN A 177 -17.58 -9.14 0.58
CA ASN A 177 -17.42 -7.97 -0.29
C ASN A 177 -15.98 -7.80 -0.79
N ARG A 178 -14.98 -8.17 0.00
CA ARG A 178 -13.57 -8.14 -0.40
C ARG A 178 -13.24 -9.26 -1.37
N LEU A 179 -13.83 -10.44 -1.17
CA LEU A 179 -13.69 -11.56 -2.10
C LEU A 179 -14.29 -11.21 -3.46
N GLU A 180 -15.45 -10.57 -3.48
CA GLU A 180 -16.06 -10.12 -4.73
C GLU A 180 -15.19 -9.08 -5.45
N LEU A 181 -14.66 -8.10 -4.71
CA LEU A 181 -13.74 -7.12 -5.28
C LEU A 181 -12.44 -7.76 -5.81
N ALA A 182 -11.93 -8.80 -5.13
CA ALA A 182 -10.77 -9.55 -5.63
C ALA A 182 -11.05 -10.22 -6.99
N ARG A 183 -12.28 -10.76 -7.21
CA ARG A 183 -12.71 -11.27 -8.53
C ARG A 183 -12.73 -10.17 -9.58
N VAL A 184 -13.35 -9.04 -9.27
CA VAL A 184 -13.40 -7.88 -10.17
C VAL A 184 -12.00 -7.42 -10.56
N LEU A 185 -11.03 -7.49 -9.63
CA LEU A 185 -9.65 -7.09 -9.84
C LEU A 185 -8.76 -8.19 -10.44
N GLY A 186 -9.34 -9.35 -10.83
CA GLY A 186 -8.66 -10.35 -11.65
C GLY A 186 -8.23 -11.63 -10.93
N ALA A 187 -8.66 -11.88 -9.69
CA ALA A 187 -8.49 -13.19 -9.08
C ALA A 187 -9.26 -14.26 -9.87
N ASN A 188 -8.60 -15.37 -10.21
CA ASN A 188 -9.22 -16.50 -10.91
C ASN A 188 -10.24 -17.22 -10.02
N SER A 189 -9.92 -17.32 -8.73
CA SER A 189 -10.83 -17.88 -7.72
C SER A 189 -10.71 -17.12 -6.39
N VAL A 190 -11.75 -17.25 -5.57
CA VAL A 190 -11.74 -16.67 -4.22
C VAL A 190 -12.30 -17.68 -3.22
N LEU A 191 -11.78 -17.67 -1.99
CA LEU A 191 -12.18 -18.60 -0.94
C LEU A 191 -12.40 -17.87 0.37
N ASP A 192 -13.52 -18.15 1.01
CA ASP A 192 -13.79 -17.73 2.37
C ASP A 192 -13.04 -18.66 3.33
N VAL A 193 -12.04 -18.12 4.04
CA VAL A 193 -11.22 -18.88 4.99
C VAL A 193 -11.81 -18.92 6.42
N SER A 194 -13.00 -18.41 6.61
CA SER A 194 -13.80 -18.73 7.79
C SER A 194 -14.38 -20.18 7.72
N ASP A 195 -14.44 -20.75 6.51
CA ASP A 195 -14.74 -22.16 6.28
C ASP A 195 -13.48 -23.02 6.46
N PRO A 196 -13.42 -23.88 7.52
CA PRO A 196 -12.27 -24.76 7.75
C PRO A 196 -12.02 -25.74 6.59
N ASP A 197 -13.04 -26.15 5.87
CA ASP A 197 -12.90 -27.08 4.74
C ASP A 197 -12.20 -26.41 3.56
N ALA A 198 -12.38 -25.10 3.35
CA ALA A 198 -11.63 -24.34 2.36
C ALA A 198 -10.14 -24.30 2.69
N VAL A 199 -9.80 -24.06 3.96
CA VAL A 199 -8.40 -24.07 4.42
C VAL A 199 -7.77 -25.46 4.29
N ASN A 200 -8.50 -26.52 4.66
CA ASN A 200 -8.04 -27.90 4.54
C ASN A 200 -7.81 -28.30 3.07
N ARG A 201 -8.66 -27.85 2.14
CA ARG A 201 -8.44 -28.03 0.70
C ARG A 201 -7.15 -27.35 0.24
N LEU A 202 -6.94 -26.08 0.61
CA LEU A 202 -5.72 -25.36 0.26
C LEU A 202 -4.45 -26.05 0.77
N LYS A 203 -4.47 -26.58 2.01
CA LYS A 203 -3.32 -27.31 2.57
C LYS A 203 -3.03 -28.60 1.82
N ARG A 204 -4.06 -29.34 1.44
CA ARG A 204 -3.92 -30.60 0.69
C ARG A 204 -3.43 -30.36 -0.74
N ASP A 205 -4.07 -29.42 -1.45
CA ASP A 205 -3.83 -29.19 -2.86
C ASP A 205 -2.55 -28.36 -3.09
N GLY A 206 -2.28 -27.38 -2.20
CA GLY A 206 -1.12 -26.49 -2.26
C GLY A 206 -1.18 -25.48 -3.38
N VAL A 207 -0.26 -24.54 -3.36
CA VAL A 207 0.03 -23.59 -4.45
C VAL A 207 1.53 -23.35 -4.52
N ASP A 208 2.06 -22.92 -5.66
CA ASP A 208 3.49 -22.63 -5.77
C ASP A 208 3.90 -21.50 -4.80
N VAL A 209 3.20 -20.38 -4.83
CA VAL A 209 3.57 -19.18 -4.08
C VAL A 209 2.41 -18.69 -3.21
N VAL A 210 2.67 -18.39 -1.95
CA VAL A 210 1.74 -17.66 -1.09
C VAL A 210 2.23 -16.23 -0.88
N VAL A 211 1.40 -15.23 -1.22
CA VAL A 211 1.64 -13.83 -0.89
C VAL A 211 0.82 -13.47 0.35
N GLU A 212 1.48 -13.28 1.48
CA GLU A 212 0.83 -13.01 2.76
C GLU A 212 0.56 -11.51 2.94
N CYS A 213 -0.71 -11.12 2.88
CA CYS A 213 -1.19 -9.74 2.94
C CYS A 213 -2.14 -9.48 4.13
N SER A 214 -2.45 -10.49 4.93
CA SER A 214 -3.42 -10.36 6.03
C SER A 214 -2.81 -9.85 7.34
N GLY A 215 -1.52 -10.16 7.59
CA GLY A 215 -0.86 -9.92 8.88
C GLY A 215 -1.40 -10.77 10.02
N ASN A 216 -2.24 -11.77 9.74
CA ASN A 216 -2.84 -12.67 10.75
C ASN A 216 -1.92 -13.86 11.02
N LYS A 217 -1.62 -14.15 12.29
CA LYS A 217 -0.71 -15.24 12.67
C LYS A 217 -1.18 -16.62 12.20
N THR A 218 -2.50 -16.88 12.21
CA THR A 218 -3.05 -18.13 11.69
C THR A 218 -2.86 -18.25 10.19
N ALA A 219 -3.03 -17.14 9.45
CA ALA A 219 -2.79 -17.10 8.01
C ALA A 219 -1.30 -17.33 7.68
N TYR A 220 -0.37 -16.72 8.41
CA TYR A 220 1.06 -17.01 8.29
C TYR A 220 1.38 -18.49 8.51
N ARG A 221 0.78 -19.07 9.56
CA ARG A 221 0.98 -20.51 9.88
C ARG A 221 0.44 -21.38 8.75
N ASN A 222 -0.75 -21.05 8.23
CA ASN A 222 -1.35 -21.79 7.11
C ASN A 222 -0.54 -21.64 5.83
N ALA A 223 0.08 -20.46 5.58
CA ALA A 223 0.92 -20.23 4.41
C ALA A 223 2.06 -21.26 4.30
N ILE A 224 2.64 -21.66 5.44
CA ILE A 224 3.73 -22.66 5.48
C ILE A 224 3.24 -24.04 5.05
N ASP A 225 2.00 -24.42 5.44
CA ASP A 225 1.42 -25.71 5.07
C ASP A 225 0.91 -25.71 3.60
N ILE A 226 0.62 -24.54 3.04
CA ILE A 226 0.00 -24.37 1.71
C ILE A 226 1.04 -24.20 0.60
N ALA A 227 2.11 -23.39 0.85
CA ALA A 227 3.13 -23.11 -0.15
C ALA A 227 3.93 -24.35 -0.54
N ARG A 228 4.32 -24.45 -1.82
CA ARG A 228 5.16 -25.53 -2.37
C ARG A 228 6.54 -25.06 -2.87
N ASP A 229 6.73 -23.75 -3.03
CA ASP A 229 7.96 -23.12 -3.53
C ASP A 229 8.34 -21.91 -2.65
N ALA A 230 7.43 -20.95 -2.49
CA ALA A 230 7.79 -19.74 -1.78
C ALA A 230 6.63 -19.09 -0.99
N ILE A 231 7.03 -18.33 0.04
CA ILE A 231 6.15 -17.41 0.76
C ILE A 231 6.71 -16.00 0.62
N VAL A 232 5.91 -15.08 0.10
CA VAL A 232 6.21 -13.65 0.02
C VAL A 232 5.46 -12.94 1.13
N ILE A 233 6.15 -12.36 2.09
CA ILE A 233 5.57 -11.63 3.20
C ILE A 233 5.50 -10.14 2.86
N PHE A 234 4.29 -9.62 2.71
CA PHE A 234 4.01 -8.18 2.57
C PHE A 234 3.51 -7.58 3.89
N ALA A 235 2.44 -8.12 4.48
CA ALA A 235 1.94 -7.62 5.73
C ALA A 235 2.85 -8.03 6.89
N TYR A 236 3.07 -7.14 7.85
CA TYR A 236 3.80 -7.50 9.07
C TYR A 236 2.84 -7.79 10.22
N SER A 237 3.28 -8.65 11.15
CA SER A 237 2.60 -8.93 12.41
C SER A 237 3.55 -8.74 13.58
N GLU A 238 3.01 -8.31 14.71
CA GLU A 238 3.81 -8.15 15.93
C GLU A 238 3.97 -9.48 16.68
N GLY A 239 5.09 -9.61 17.41
CA GLY A 239 5.40 -10.77 18.24
C GLY A 239 6.06 -11.91 17.45
N SER A 240 5.93 -13.14 17.97
CA SER A 240 6.55 -14.35 17.42
C SER A 240 5.51 -15.32 16.87
N LEU A 241 5.96 -16.16 15.95
CA LEU A 241 5.23 -17.30 15.41
C LEU A 241 6.11 -18.54 15.52
N GLU A 242 5.56 -19.62 16.06
CA GLU A 242 6.19 -20.93 16.01
C GLU A 242 5.97 -21.56 14.63
N ILE A 243 7.06 -21.97 14.01
CA ILE A 243 7.08 -22.49 12.63
C ILE A 243 7.39 -23.99 12.63
N PRO A 244 6.58 -24.86 11.99
CA PRO A 244 6.92 -26.25 11.79
C PRO A 244 8.07 -26.36 10.78
N LEU A 245 9.10 -27.10 11.14
CA LEU A 245 10.28 -27.22 10.30
C LEU A 245 10.10 -28.21 9.14
N TRP A 246 9.21 -29.21 9.29
CA TRP A 246 9.05 -30.23 8.26
C TRP A 246 8.57 -29.69 6.90
N PRO A 247 7.53 -28.86 6.80
CA PRO A 247 7.12 -28.31 5.51
C PRO A 247 8.19 -27.42 4.85
N LEU A 248 9.01 -26.71 5.65
CA LEU A 248 10.13 -25.92 5.12
C LEU A 248 11.17 -26.82 4.47
N PHE A 249 11.46 -27.95 5.08
CA PHE A 249 12.42 -28.92 4.56
C PHE A 249 11.85 -29.69 3.37
N ASP A 250 10.62 -30.22 3.49
CA ASP A 250 9.99 -31.10 2.51
C ASP A 250 9.75 -30.42 1.15
N HIS A 251 9.44 -29.12 1.17
CA HIS A 251 9.20 -28.30 -0.03
C HIS A 251 10.35 -27.36 -0.38
N GLU A 252 11.48 -27.40 0.35
CA GLU A 252 12.61 -26.47 0.16
C GLU A 252 12.16 -25.01 0.13
N LEU A 253 11.17 -24.62 1.01
CA LEU A 253 10.48 -23.33 0.95
C LEU A 253 11.45 -22.15 1.13
N THR A 254 11.34 -21.16 0.25
CA THR A 254 11.98 -19.87 0.42
C THR A 254 10.99 -18.85 0.98
N ILE A 255 11.39 -18.10 2.03
CA ILE A 255 10.60 -17.01 2.60
C ILE A 255 11.22 -15.68 2.19
N TYR A 256 10.51 -14.90 1.38
CA TYR A 256 10.88 -13.55 0.98
C TYR A 256 10.17 -12.53 1.87
N ASN A 257 10.92 -11.58 2.40
CA ASN A 257 10.37 -10.47 3.19
C ASN A 257 10.72 -9.14 2.55
N SER A 258 9.84 -8.15 2.70
CA SER A 258 10.01 -6.82 2.15
C SER A 258 9.67 -5.75 3.16
N LYS A 259 10.31 -4.58 3.03
CA LYS A 259 10.03 -3.39 3.81
C LYS A 259 10.02 -2.18 2.89
N TRP A 260 8.92 -1.39 2.94
CA TRP A 260 8.76 -0.16 2.17
C TRP A 260 8.90 -0.37 0.65
N LEU A 261 9.28 0.67 -0.07
CA LEU A 261 9.51 0.70 -1.50
C LEU A 261 10.76 1.54 -1.81
N THR A 262 11.20 1.50 -3.07
CA THR A 262 12.12 2.48 -3.65
C THR A 262 11.38 3.39 -4.62
N THR A 263 12.00 4.51 -5.04
CA THR A 263 11.43 5.36 -6.09
C THR A 263 11.22 4.60 -7.41
N ALA A 264 12.09 3.62 -7.72
CA ALA A 264 11.92 2.76 -8.88
C ALA A 264 10.68 1.87 -8.78
N ASP A 265 10.39 1.31 -7.59
CA ASP A 265 9.17 0.55 -7.35
C ASP A 265 7.92 1.43 -7.50
N LEU A 266 7.99 2.69 -6.99
CA LEU A 266 6.92 3.68 -7.15
C LEU A 266 6.66 3.98 -8.63
N GLN A 267 7.71 4.22 -9.44
CA GLN A 267 7.55 4.45 -10.88
C GLN A 267 6.98 3.23 -11.58
N SER A 268 7.46 2.02 -11.24
CA SER A 268 6.96 0.78 -11.85
C SER A 268 5.44 0.60 -11.69
N VAL A 269 4.88 0.90 -10.51
CA VAL A 269 3.44 0.78 -10.32
C VAL A 269 2.65 1.89 -10.98
N VAL A 270 3.19 3.10 -11.05
CA VAL A 270 2.60 4.20 -11.84
C VAL A 270 2.51 3.81 -13.31
N ASP A 271 3.56 3.18 -13.86
CA ASP A 271 3.58 2.69 -15.24
C ASP A 271 2.58 1.55 -15.47
N LEU A 272 2.42 0.64 -14.49
CA LEU A 272 1.41 -0.42 -14.54
C LEU A 272 -0.03 0.14 -14.49
N ILE A 273 -0.26 1.21 -13.72
CA ILE A 273 -1.56 1.92 -13.72
C ILE A 273 -1.79 2.57 -15.09
N ALA A 274 -0.80 3.25 -15.63
CA ALA A 274 -0.88 3.89 -16.95
C ALA A 274 -1.14 2.87 -18.08
N ALA A 275 -0.58 1.68 -17.97
CA ALA A 275 -0.80 0.57 -18.89
C ALA A 275 -2.14 -0.17 -18.67
N GLY A 276 -2.97 0.23 -17.71
CA GLY A 276 -4.23 -0.43 -17.36
C GLY A 276 -4.06 -1.83 -16.77
N LYS A 277 -2.86 -2.18 -16.30
CA LYS A 277 -2.56 -3.47 -15.65
C LYS A 277 -2.98 -3.48 -14.18
N ILE A 278 -3.03 -2.30 -13.55
CA ILE A 278 -3.53 -2.10 -12.20
C ILE A 278 -4.66 -1.07 -12.27
N ARG A 279 -5.81 -1.42 -11.71
CA ARG A 279 -6.99 -0.56 -11.56
C ARG A 279 -7.12 -0.16 -10.09
N THR A 280 -7.11 1.12 -9.82
CA THR A 280 -7.17 1.68 -8.47
C THR A 280 -8.51 2.32 -8.15
N ASP A 281 -9.25 2.74 -9.17
CA ASP A 281 -10.59 3.33 -9.05
C ASP A 281 -11.58 2.40 -8.33
N ASP A 282 -11.56 1.11 -8.64
CA ASP A 282 -12.36 0.09 -7.94
C ASP A 282 -11.98 -0.08 -6.46
N MET A 283 -10.77 0.34 -6.07
CA MET A 283 -10.29 0.27 -4.69
C MET A 283 -10.66 1.51 -3.86
N ILE A 284 -11.07 2.62 -4.48
CA ILE A 284 -11.45 3.85 -3.80
C ILE A 284 -12.86 3.72 -3.26
N SER A 285 -12.99 3.47 -1.95
CA SER A 285 -14.28 3.34 -1.27
C SER A 285 -14.92 4.68 -0.90
N GLY A 286 -14.16 5.77 -0.88
CA GLY A 286 -14.67 7.08 -0.51
C GLY A 286 -13.68 8.20 -0.75
N ARG A 287 -14.21 9.43 -0.76
CA ARG A 287 -13.48 10.68 -0.96
C ARG A 287 -13.87 11.66 0.13
N VAL A 288 -12.87 12.28 0.78
CA VAL A 288 -13.08 13.25 1.85
C VAL A 288 -12.18 14.46 1.66
N LYS A 289 -12.51 15.55 2.35
CA LYS A 289 -11.58 16.67 2.59
C LYS A 289 -10.87 16.48 3.92
N PHE A 290 -9.93 17.35 4.25
CA PHE A 290 -9.22 17.32 5.55
C PHE A 290 -10.18 17.26 6.75
N GLU A 291 -11.34 17.95 6.68
CA GLU A 291 -12.35 17.94 7.73
C GLU A 291 -12.94 16.55 8.01
N GLY A 292 -12.92 15.66 7.01
CA GLY A 292 -13.40 14.27 7.11
C GLY A 292 -12.38 13.26 7.64
N TYR A 293 -11.17 13.69 8.02
CA TYR A 293 -10.07 12.79 8.39
C TYR A 293 -10.44 11.76 9.48
N THR A 294 -11.08 12.20 10.58
CA THR A 294 -11.42 11.30 11.70
C THR A 294 -12.33 10.14 11.28
N GLU A 295 -13.39 10.46 10.53
CA GLU A 295 -14.34 9.43 10.06
C GLU A 295 -13.66 8.52 9.04
N ALA A 296 -12.86 9.07 8.14
CA ALA A 296 -12.10 8.31 7.16
C ALA A 296 -11.14 7.31 7.81
N VAL A 297 -10.37 7.74 8.82
CA VAL A 297 -9.45 6.86 9.58
C VAL A 297 -10.23 5.73 10.27
N LYS A 298 -11.41 6.02 10.82
CA LYS A 298 -12.27 4.99 11.42
C LYS A 298 -12.70 3.95 10.40
N LEU A 299 -13.24 4.38 9.26
CA LEU A 299 -13.71 3.48 8.20
C LEU A 299 -12.61 2.55 7.66
N VAL A 300 -11.41 3.09 7.41
CA VAL A 300 -10.29 2.26 6.93
C VAL A 300 -9.77 1.33 8.03
N GLY A 301 -9.73 1.77 9.28
CA GLY A 301 -9.21 1.00 10.41
C GLY A 301 -10.14 -0.14 10.83
N GLU A 302 -11.45 0.04 10.76
CA GLU A 302 -12.48 -0.98 11.02
C GLU A 302 -12.63 -1.94 9.82
N GLY A 303 -12.02 -1.59 8.68
CA GLY A 303 -12.03 -2.39 7.46
C GLY A 303 -13.30 -2.28 6.65
N ASP A 304 -14.13 -1.26 6.92
CA ASP A 304 -15.38 -0.98 6.18
C ASP A 304 -15.10 -0.29 4.84
N ALA A 305 -13.93 0.33 4.71
CA ALA A 305 -13.42 0.86 3.46
C ALA A 305 -12.14 0.13 3.01
N ILE A 306 -11.93 0.03 1.71
CA ILE A 306 -10.67 -0.46 1.13
C ILE A 306 -9.64 0.68 1.19
N LYS A 307 -9.85 1.77 0.43
CA LYS A 307 -9.02 2.97 0.47
C LYS A 307 -9.92 4.20 0.49
N ILE A 308 -9.53 5.21 1.23
CA ILE A 308 -10.15 6.53 1.19
C ILE A 308 -9.13 7.52 0.66
N VAL A 309 -9.54 8.30 -0.34
CA VAL A 309 -8.75 9.38 -0.90
C VAL A 309 -9.18 10.69 -0.24
N MET A 310 -8.19 11.46 0.18
CA MET A 310 -8.37 12.75 0.83
C MET A 310 -7.86 13.87 -0.06
N MET A 311 -8.56 14.99 -0.05
CA MET A 311 -8.19 16.23 -0.74
C MET A 311 -7.97 17.35 0.30
N PRO A 312 -7.09 18.31 0.02
CA PRO A 312 -6.92 19.49 0.87
C PRO A 312 -8.20 20.30 1.08
#